data_9ee9b9850296bdd8c04714b8affc4b1c
#
_entry.id   9ee9b9850296bdd8c04714b8affc4b1c
#
_cell.length_a   1.000
_cell.length_b   1.000
_cell.length_c   1.000
_cell.angle_alpha   90.00
_cell.angle_beta   90.00
_cell.angle_gamma   90.00
#
_symmetry.space_group_name_H-M   'P 1'
#
loop_
_entity.id
_entity.type
_entity.pdbx_description
1 polymer ?
#
loop_
_entity_poly.entity_id
_entity_poly.type
_entity_poly.pdbx_seq_one_letter_code
_entity_poly.pdbx_strand_id
1 'polypeptide(L)'
;MRRFLAPVLISALLASPALAATCGNTSAGFDAWKQEFTRDAKRAGVRKAGLQALASAQYARRTIAADRNQKSFKYSLEKFMQIRGSATIVAQGRKRKARNPEFYAALERKYGVPAGILIAIHGMETAFGNYMGDSQVVSAIVTLTYDCRRSDFFRPHALGALKLVDQGAITPATLGAKHGELGHTQFLPGNALEFGVDWDGNGRVDFYNMGDALASTAHYLRQKGWKPGRGYQEGEPNYRVLKEWNAATVYQQSLAIMGRQIDG
;
A
#
# COMPACT_ATOMS: atom_id res chain seq x y z
N MET A 1 20.89 -61.98 37.23
CA MET A 1 21.09 -60.73 36.52
C MET A 1 19.76 -60.02 36.34
N ARG A 2 19.44 -59.03 37.19
CA ARG A 2 18.23 -58.22 37.13
C ARG A 2 18.50 -56.96 36.36
N ARG A 3 17.86 -56.76 35.17
CA ARG A 3 17.95 -55.54 34.36
C ARG A 3 16.89 -54.53 34.88
N PHE A 4 17.36 -53.41 35.41
CA PHE A 4 16.53 -52.23 35.73
C PHE A 4 16.29 -51.42 34.46
N LEU A 5 15.05 -51.33 34.03
CA LEU A 5 14.57 -50.43 33.01
C LEU A 5 14.18 -49.10 33.70
N ALA A 6 14.91 -48.03 33.40
CA ALA A 6 14.53 -46.68 33.85
C ALA A 6 13.44 -46.10 32.92
N PRO A 7 12.37 -45.50 33.45
CA PRO A 7 11.36 -44.84 32.60
C PRO A 7 11.89 -43.49 32.09
N VAL A 8 11.89 -43.30 30.77
CA VAL A 8 12.12 -42.02 30.10
C VAL A 8 10.83 -41.21 30.19
N LEU A 9 10.83 -40.15 31.01
CA LEU A 9 9.79 -39.14 31.08
C LEU A 9 9.92 -38.24 29.87
N ILE A 10 9.04 -38.38 28.86
CA ILE A 10 8.89 -37.45 27.76
C ILE A 10 8.01 -36.28 28.26
N SER A 11 8.66 -35.13 28.58
CA SER A 11 7.96 -33.89 28.87
C SER A 11 7.41 -33.32 27.56
N ALA A 12 6.12 -33.51 27.31
CA ALA A 12 5.41 -32.84 26.23
C ALA A 12 5.31 -31.35 26.57
N LEU A 13 6.09 -30.53 25.89
CA LEU A 13 5.95 -29.08 25.89
C LEU A 13 4.64 -28.74 25.17
N LEU A 14 3.59 -28.47 25.92
CA LEU A 14 2.35 -27.89 25.43
C LEU A 14 2.64 -26.45 24.97
N ALA A 15 2.89 -26.26 23.67
CA ALA A 15 2.91 -24.95 23.06
C ALA A 15 1.50 -24.38 23.13
N SER A 16 1.25 -23.47 24.06
CA SER A 16 0.00 -22.71 24.11
C SER A 16 -0.16 -21.94 22.78
N PRO A 17 -1.32 -22.01 22.10
CA PRO A 17 -1.54 -21.19 20.92
C PRO A 17 -1.38 -19.72 21.32
N ALA A 18 -0.44 -19.02 20.68
CA ALA A 18 -0.27 -17.59 20.88
C ALA A 18 -1.51 -16.88 20.32
N LEU A 19 -2.42 -16.46 21.20
CA LEU A 19 -3.54 -15.62 20.82
C LEU A 19 -3.04 -14.38 20.11
N ALA A 20 -3.61 -14.09 18.93
CA ALA A 20 -3.35 -12.84 18.22
C ALA A 20 -3.83 -11.66 19.07
N ALA A 21 -3.14 -10.50 18.94
CA ALA A 21 -3.52 -9.29 19.66
C ALA A 21 -4.99 -8.93 19.36
N THR A 22 -5.80 -8.76 20.41
CA THR A 22 -7.24 -8.53 20.28
C THR A 22 -7.51 -7.11 19.80
N CYS A 23 -8.19 -6.96 18.65
CA CYS A 23 -8.59 -5.67 18.10
C CYS A 23 -9.52 -4.88 19.04
N GLY A 24 -9.66 -3.57 18.81
CA GLY A 24 -10.54 -2.69 19.58
C GLY A 24 -11.20 -1.63 18.68
N ASN A 25 -12.26 -1.00 19.21
CA ASN A 25 -13.04 0.00 18.47
C ASN A 25 -12.88 1.43 19.01
N THR A 26 -12.10 1.62 20.07
CA THR A 26 -11.83 2.91 20.71
C THR A 26 -10.35 3.03 21.03
N SER A 27 -9.88 4.25 21.33
CA SER A 27 -8.47 4.47 21.68
C SER A 27 -8.04 3.85 23.01
N ALA A 28 -8.96 3.46 23.88
CA ALA A 28 -8.65 3.03 25.27
C ALA A 28 -7.73 1.80 25.34
N GLY A 29 -7.91 0.83 24.44
CA GLY A 29 -7.10 -0.41 24.41
C GLY A 29 -5.85 -0.33 23.53
N PHE A 30 -5.60 0.78 22.84
CA PHE A 30 -4.58 0.88 21.81
C PHE A 30 -3.16 0.60 22.31
N ASP A 31 -2.80 1.15 23.46
CA ASP A 31 -1.44 0.95 24.02
C ASP A 31 -1.22 -0.47 24.52
N ALA A 32 -2.21 -1.09 25.16
CA ALA A 32 -2.15 -2.51 25.55
C ALA A 32 -2.03 -3.39 24.32
N TRP A 33 -2.82 -3.12 23.28
CA TRP A 33 -2.74 -3.86 22.02
C TRP A 33 -1.36 -3.73 21.34
N LYS A 34 -0.74 -2.55 21.33
CA LYS A 34 0.63 -2.39 20.79
C LYS A 34 1.63 -3.30 21.49
N GLN A 35 1.52 -3.48 22.81
CA GLN A 35 2.37 -4.39 23.57
C GLN A 35 2.17 -5.84 23.14
N GLU A 36 0.93 -6.26 22.92
CA GLU A 36 0.61 -7.60 22.41
C GLU A 36 1.10 -7.77 20.96
N PHE A 37 0.80 -6.80 20.10
CA PHE A 37 1.21 -6.81 18.68
C PHE A 37 2.73 -6.78 18.50
N THR A 38 3.49 -6.28 19.49
CA THR A 38 4.95 -6.34 19.51
C THR A 38 5.46 -7.78 19.43
N ARG A 39 4.77 -8.75 20.02
CA ARG A 39 5.14 -10.17 19.91
C ARG A 39 4.96 -10.69 18.49
N ASP A 40 3.87 -10.27 17.84
CA ASP A 40 3.59 -10.63 16.44
C ASP A 40 4.59 -9.99 15.49
N ALA A 41 4.91 -8.72 15.72
CA ALA A 41 5.90 -7.97 14.93
C ALA A 41 7.30 -8.62 15.04
N LYS A 42 7.72 -9.01 16.23
CA LYS A 42 8.99 -9.74 16.45
C LYS A 42 9.00 -11.08 15.70
N ARG A 43 7.93 -11.87 15.78
CA ARG A 43 7.81 -13.14 15.04
C ARG A 43 7.84 -12.94 13.53
N ALA A 44 7.30 -11.83 13.06
CA ALA A 44 7.33 -11.44 11.65
C ALA A 44 8.69 -10.87 11.20
N GLY A 45 9.69 -10.78 12.08
CA GLY A 45 11.04 -10.31 11.77
C GLY A 45 11.22 -8.79 11.79
N VAL A 46 10.31 -8.03 12.44
CA VAL A 46 10.51 -6.60 12.71
C VAL A 46 11.63 -6.44 13.74
N ARG A 47 12.57 -5.55 13.43
CA ARG A 47 13.77 -5.29 14.24
C ARG A 47 13.60 -4.08 15.14
N LYS A 48 14.69 -3.61 15.75
CA LYS A 48 14.68 -2.58 16.80
C LYS A 48 14.01 -1.27 16.39
N ALA A 49 14.34 -0.74 15.21
CA ALA A 49 13.79 0.54 14.75
C ALA A 49 12.28 0.46 14.50
N GLY A 50 11.81 -0.60 13.83
CA GLY A 50 10.39 -0.85 13.62
C GLY A 50 9.62 -1.07 14.92
N LEU A 51 10.18 -1.80 15.90
CA LEU A 51 9.55 -1.98 17.22
C LEU A 51 9.47 -0.66 18.00
N GLN A 52 10.46 0.20 17.89
CA GLN A 52 10.43 1.55 18.47
C GLN A 52 9.36 2.42 17.79
N ALA A 53 9.24 2.33 16.46
CA ALA A 53 8.19 3.01 15.71
C ALA A 53 6.79 2.53 16.12
N LEU A 54 6.59 1.23 16.34
CA LEU A 54 5.35 0.67 16.87
C LEU A 54 5.04 1.24 18.27
N ALA A 55 6.00 1.24 19.17
CA ALA A 55 5.83 1.73 20.53
C ALA A 55 5.45 3.22 20.55
N SER A 56 6.05 4.04 19.67
CA SER A 56 5.79 5.49 19.58
C SER A 56 4.53 5.84 18.77
N ALA A 57 3.92 4.89 18.06
CA ALA A 57 2.72 5.13 17.24
C ALA A 57 1.56 5.65 18.10
N GLN A 58 0.89 6.70 17.60
CA GLN A 58 -0.26 7.33 18.24
C GLN A 58 -1.57 6.87 17.61
N TYR A 59 -2.65 6.78 18.41
CA TYR A 59 -3.97 6.47 17.87
C TYR A 59 -4.47 7.58 16.95
N ALA A 60 -4.58 7.28 15.66
CA ALA A 60 -4.90 8.24 14.60
C ALA A 60 -6.43 8.42 14.43
N ARG A 61 -7.06 9.28 15.20
CA ARG A 61 -8.52 9.55 15.15
C ARG A 61 -8.98 10.01 13.77
N ARG A 62 -8.18 10.83 13.07
CA ARG A 62 -8.49 11.31 11.69
C ARG A 62 -8.52 10.15 10.69
N THR A 63 -7.68 9.16 10.86
CA THR A 63 -7.64 7.91 10.07
C THR A 63 -8.94 7.14 10.24
N ILE A 64 -9.38 6.90 11.47
CA ILE A 64 -10.65 6.21 11.75
C ILE A 64 -11.84 6.97 11.16
N ALA A 65 -11.87 8.29 11.31
CA ALA A 65 -12.94 9.11 10.73
C ALA A 65 -12.96 9.00 9.20
N ALA A 66 -11.80 9.03 8.53
CA ALA A 66 -11.70 8.88 7.09
C ALA A 66 -12.12 7.47 6.63
N ASP A 67 -11.68 6.43 7.35
CA ASP A 67 -11.99 5.03 7.03
C ASP A 67 -13.50 4.73 7.11
N ARG A 68 -14.23 5.39 8.01
CA ARG A 68 -15.68 5.22 8.16
C ARG A 68 -16.53 6.10 7.25
N ASN A 69 -15.95 7.11 6.60
CA ASN A 69 -16.65 8.11 5.79
C ASN A 69 -16.38 8.04 4.27
N GLN A 70 -16.08 6.86 3.73
CA GLN A 70 -15.80 6.68 2.29
C GLN A 70 -17.10 6.71 1.46
N LYS A 71 -17.55 7.91 1.04
CA LYS A 71 -18.79 8.10 0.25
C LYS A 71 -18.55 8.20 -1.26
N SER A 72 -17.32 8.52 -1.71
CA SER A 72 -17.01 8.87 -3.11
C SER A 72 -17.25 7.74 -4.11
N PHE A 73 -17.15 6.48 -3.71
CA PHE A 73 -17.35 5.33 -4.59
C PHE A 73 -18.83 4.99 -4.88
N LYS A 74 -19.78 5.76 -4.34
CA LYS A 74 -21.21 5.62 -4.60
C LYS A 74 -21.72 6.54 -5.71
N TYR A 75 -20.85 7.39 -6.27
CA TYR A 75 -21.22 8.28 -7.37
C TYR A 75 -21.32 7.54 -8.71
N SER A 76 -22.09 8.11 -9.66
CA SER A 76 -22.00 7.70 -11.07
C SER A 76 -20.58 7.95 -11.60
N LEU A 77 -20.20 7.23 -12.66
CA LEU A 77 -18.88 7.39 -13.31
C LEU A 77 -18.61 8.84 -13.70
N GLU A 78 -19.59 9.48 -14.36
CA GLU A 78 -19.47 10.88 -14.77
C GLU A 78 -19.22 11.81 -13.59
N LYS A 79 -20.02 11.68 -12.52
CA LYS A 79 -19.89 12.49 -11.31
C LYS A 79 -18.55 12.24 -10.61
N PHE A 80 -18.11 10.97 -10.55
CA PHE A 80 -16.82 10.61 -9.98
C PHE A 80 -15.68 11.24 -10.76
N MET A 81 -15.66 11.10 -12.09
CA MET A 81 -14.65 11.70 -12.96
C MET A 81 -14.62 13.22 -12.86
N GLN A 82 -15.79 13.88 -12.78
CA GLN A 82 -15.90 15.32 -12.59
C GLN A 82 -15.26 15.76 -11.26
N ILE A 83 -15.63 15.11 -10.15
CA ILE A 83 -15.10 15.44 -8.80
C ILE A 83 -13.59 15.21 -8.74
N ARG A 84 -13.10 14.16 -9.40
CA ARG A 84 -11.67 13.84 -9.46
C ARG A 84 -10.87 14.75 -10.41
N GLY A 85 -11.55 15.60 -11.18
CA GLY A 85 -10.86 16.51 -12.10
C GLY A 85 -10.22 15.78 -13.28
N SER A 86 -10.86 14.72 -13.81
CA SER A 86 -10.31 13.84 -14.84
C SER A 86 -9.80 14.59 -16.08
N ALA A 87 -10.52 15.61 -16.55
CA ALA A 87 -10.09 16.43 -17.68
C ALA A 87 -8.73 17.12 -17.42
N THR A 88 -8.53 17.64 -16.21
CA THR A 88 -7.27 18.26 -15.79
C THR A 88 -6.16 17.21 -15.68
N ILE A 89 -6.46 16.02 -15.12
CA ILE A 89 -5.50 14.91 -15.04
C ILE A 89 -5.05 14.49 -16.44
N VAL A 90 -5.98 14.32 -17.39
CA VAL A 90 -5.66 13.96 -18.78
C VAL A 90 -4.79 15.02 -19.44
N ALA A 91 -5.19 16.31 -19.34
CA ALA A 91 -4.45 17.41 -19.96
C ALA A 91 -3.02 17.52 -19.40
N GLN A 92 -2.86 17.43 -18.07
CA GLN A 92 -1.55 17.45 -17.43
C GLN A 92 -0.77 16.15 -17.72
N GLY A 93 -1.43 15.02 -17.80
CA GLY A 93 -0.84 13.72 -18.10
C GLY A 93 -0.21 13.69 -19.48
N ARG A 94 -0.91 14.17 -20.51
CA ARG A 94 -0.36 14.32 -21.87
C ARG A 94 0.90 15.20 -21.89
N LYS A 95 0.88 16.32 -21.18
CA LYS A 95 2.06 17.21 -21.08
C LYS A 95 3.24 16.51 -20.40
N ARG A 96 3.00 15.73 -19.35
CA ARG A 96 4.05 14.96 -18.64
C ARG A 96 4.62 13.85 -19.52
N LYS A 97 3.77 13.10 -20.24
CA LYS A 97 4.20 12.09 -21.20
C LYS A 97 5.10 12.72 -22.28
N ALA A 98 4.67 13.86 -22.85
CA ALA A 98 5.42 14.56 -23.88
C ALA A 98 6.75 15.15 -23.38
N ARG A 99 6.85 15.54 -22.11
CA ARG A 99 8.09 16.09 -21.53
C ARG A 99 9.13 15.02 -21.17
N ASN A 100 8.70 13.79 -20.88
CA ASN A 100 9.56 12.70 -20.43
C ASN A 100 9.27 11.40 -21.20
N PRO A 101 9.29 11.43 -22.55
CA PRO A 101 8.85 10.31 -23.37
C PRO A 101 9.72 9.08 -23.15
N GLU A 102 11.03 9.25 -23.01
CA GLU A 102 11.99 8.15 -22.79
C GLU A 102 11.76 7.43 -21.47
N PHE A 103 11.47 8.17 -20.41
CA PHE A 103 11.18 7.61 -19.08
C PHE A 103 9.94 6.70 -19.13
N TYR A 104 8.83 7.20 -19.68
CA TYR A 104 7.60 6.40 -19.78
C TYR A 104 7.77 5.22 -20.75
N ALA A 105 8.45 5.41 -21.86
CA ALA A 105 8.75 4.32 -22.77
C ALA A 105 9.65 3.25 -22.13
N ALA A 106 10.58 3.62 -21.26
CA ALA A 106 11.43 2.68 -20.52
C ALA A 106 10.61 1.85 -19.52
N LEU A 107 9.68 2.47 -18.79
CA LEU A 107 8.75 1.76 -17.90
C LEU A 107 7.87 0.78 -18.67
N GLU A 108 7.31 1.21 -19.79
CA GLU A 108 6.45 0.37 -20.64
C GLU A 108 7.23 -0.81 -21.23
N ARG A 109 8.46 -0.59 -21.75
CA ARG A 109 9.32 -1.68 -22.24
C ARG A 109 9.62 -2.70 -21.15
N LYS A 110 9.89 -2.24 -19.92
CA LYS A 110 10.29 -3.13 -18.81
C LYS A 110 9.11 -3.92 -18.24
N TYR A 111 7.95 -3.27 -18.06
CA TYR A 111 6.82 -3.87 -17.35
C TYR A 111 5.61 -4.18 -18.23
N GLY A 112 5.56 -3.63 -19.45
CA GLY A 112 4.44 -3.79 -20.38
C GLY A 112 3.18 -3.02 -19.97
N VAL A 113 3.29 -2.07 -19.04
CA VAL A 113 2.19 -1.23 -18.59
C VAL A 113 2.25 0.11 -19.30
N PRO A 114 1.21 0.50 -20.09
CA PRO A 114 1.20 1.74 -20.83
C PRO A 114 1.36 2.97 -19.96
N ALA A 115 2.02 3.99 -20.51
CA ALA A 115 2.25 5.25 -19.84
C ALA A 115 0.97 5.89 -19.31
N GLY A 116 -0.12 5.84 -20.09
CA GLY A 116 -1.40 6.43 -19.73
C GLY A 116 -1.98 5.90 -18.44
N ILE A 117 -1.86 4.59 -18.17
CA ILE A 117 -2.33 3.97 -16.91
C ILE A 117 -1.51 4.48 -15.71
N LEU A 118 -0.18 4.50 -15.83
CA LEU A 118 0.70 4.96 -14.75
C LEU A 118 0.46 6.44 -14.42
N ILE A 119 0.31 7.25 -15.46
CA ILE A 119 0.02 8.68 -15.35
C ILE A 119 -1.37 8.93 -14.75
N ALA A 120 -2.38 8.15 -15.17
CA ALA A 120 -3.74 8.26 -14.62
C ALA A 120 -3.77 7.92 -13.13
N ILE A 121 -3.08 6.84 -12.71
CA ILE A 121 -2.92 6.49 -11.29
C ILE A 121 -2.24 7.65 -10.53
N HIS A 122 -1.11 8.15 -11.02
CA HIS A 122 -0.38 9.25 -10.37
C HIS A 122 -1.23 10.52 -10.23
N GLY A 123 -2.02 10.84 -11.27
CA GLY A 123 -2.94 11.98 -11.22
C GLY A 123 -4.08 11.77 -10.22
N MET A 124 -4.68 10.59 -10.21
CA MET A 124 -5.79 10.23 -9.34
C MET A 124 -5.41 10.17 -7.86
N GLU A 125 -4.23 9.66 -7.56
CA GLU A 125 -3.79 9.45 -6.17
C GLU A 125 -3.33 10.74 -5.51
N THR A 126 -2.49 11.51 -6.18
CA THR A 126 -1.79 12.63 -5.54
C THR A 126 -1.80 13.92 -6.35
N ALA A 127 -2.60 14.03 -7.42
CA ALA A 127 -2.50 15.15 -8.36
C ALA A 127 -1.03 15.39 -8.77
N PHE A 128 -0.36 14.30 -9.16
CA PHE A 128 1.04 14.30 -9.59
C PHE A 128 2.06 14.71 -8.50
N GLY A 129 1.82 14.27 -7.26
CA GLY A 129 2.69 14.53 -6.12
C GLY A 129 2.37 15.80 -5.35
N ASN A 130 1.34 16.57 -5.75
CA ASN A 130 0.96 17.80 -5.04
C ASN A 130 0.28 17.54 -3.68
N TYR A 131 -0.32 16.35 -3.49
CA TYR A 131 -1.08 16.00 -2.29
C TYR A 131 -0.74 14.57 -1.85
N MET A 132 0.41 14.37 -1.22
CA MET A 132 0.85 13.04 -0.76
C MET A 132 0.37 12.69 0.66
N GLY A 133 -0.42 13.58 1.28
CA GLY A 133 -1.01 13.36 2.60
C GLY A 133 -0.28 14.08 3.73
N ASP A 134 -0.94 14.07 4.90
CA ASP A 134 -0.55 14.82 6.11
C ASP A 134 -0.64 13.97 7.39
N SER A 135 -0.74 12.66 7.24
CA SER A 135 -0.91 11.72 8.37
C SER A 135 0.35 10.89 8.55
N GLN A 136 0.80 10.70 9.79
CA GLN A 136 1.93 9.82 10.06
C GLN A 136 1.60 8.38 9.64
N VAL A 137 2.34 7.86 8.66
CA VAL A 137 2.10 6.54 8.04
C VAL A 137 2.02 5.42 9.08
N VAL A 138 3.01 5.33 9.96
CA VAL A 138 3.07 4.27 10.98
C VAL A 138 1.87 4.36 11.94
N SER A 139 1.56 5.56 12.45
CA SER A 139 0.42 5.77 13.34
C SER A 139 -0.91 5.44 12.68
N ALA A 140 -1.10 5.84 11.41
CA ALA A 140 -2.31 5.57 10.65
C ALA A 140 -2.52 4.07 10.43
N ILE A 141 -1.51 3.37 9.89
CA ILE A 141 -1.64 1.96 9.54
C ILE A 141 -1.76 1.05 10.78
N VAL A 142 -1.02 1.36 11.85
CA VAL A 142 -1.10 0.65 13.13
C VAL A 142 -2.48 0.84 13.77
N THR A 143 -3.06 2.06 13.68
CA THR A 143 -4.43 2.33 14.16
C THR A 143 -5.46 1.51 13.39
N LEU A 144 -5.35 1.40 12.06
CA LEU A 144 -6.26 0.59 11.24
C LEU A 144 -6.10 -0.91 11.50
N THR A 145 -4.90 -1.35 11.85
CA THR A 145 -4.65 -2.74 12.26
C THR A 145 -5.26 -3.05 13.61
N TYR A 146 -5.29 -2.07 14.51
CA TYR A 146 -5.98 -2.20 15.79
C TYR A 146 -7.50 -2.16 15.66
N ASP A 147 -8.07 -1.34 14.75
CA ASP A 147 -9.52 -1.23 14.56
C ASP A 147 -10.12 -2.54 14.04
N CYS A 148 -11.13 -3.10 14.76
CA CYS A 148 -11.71 -4.40 14.45
C CYS A 148 -12.36 -4.48 13.06
N ARG A 149 -12.69 -3.35 12.43
CA ARG A 149 -13.42 -3.33 11.16
C ARG A 149 -12.66 -4.02 10.02
N ARG A 150 -11.33 -3.81 9.95
CA ARG A 150 -10.48 -4.36 8.88
C ARG A 150 -9.09 -4.77 9.40
N SER A 151 -9.00 -5.22 10.65
CA SER A 151 -7.75 -5.58 11.31
C SER A 151 -6.89 -6.52 10.47
N ASP A 152 -7.47 -7.63 10.00
CA ASP A 152 -6.75 -8.65 9.22
C ASP A 152 -6.21 -8.10 7.90
N PHE A 153 -6.98 -7.23 7.23
CA PHE A 153 -6.54 -6.59 5.99
C PHE A 153 -5.31 -5.69 6.22
N PHE A 154 -5.32 -4.91 7.31
CA PHE A 154 -4.23 -3.96 7.58
C PHE A 154 -3.01 -4.57 8.28
N ARG A 155 -3.15 -5.75 8.89
CA ARG A 155 -2.05 -6.42 9.59
C ARG A 155 -0.77 -6.59 8.76
N PRO A 156 -0.79 -7.13 7.53
CA PRO A 156 0.42 -7.21 6.69
C PRO A 156 0.98 -5.84 6.34
N HIS A 157 0.15 -4.82 6.22
CA HIS A 157 0.60 -3.46 5.93
C HIS A 157 1.26 -2.79 7.14
N ALA A 158 0.76 -3.03 8.36
CA ALA A 158 1.44 -2.57 9.57
C ALA A 158 2.83 -3.21 9.71
N LEU A 159 2.92 -4.52 9.53
CA LEU A 159 4.20 -5.23 9.53
C LEU A 159 5.14 -4.71 8.44
N GLY A 160 4.61 -4.43 7.25
CA GLY A 160 5.34 -3.81 6.15
C GLY A 160 5.90 -2.43 6.53
N ALA A 161 5.07 -1.56 7.10
CA ALA A 161 5.50 -0.22 7.55
C ALA A 161 6.64 -0.29 8.57
N LEU A 162 6.53 -1.19 9.56
CA LEU A 162 7.57 -1.37 10.57
C LEU A 162 8.88 -1.90 9.98
N LYS A 163 8.81 -2.80 8.99
CA LYS A 163 10.00 -3.28 8.26
C LYS A 163 10.62 -2.22 7.37
N LEU A 164 9.81 -1.36 6.74
CA LEU A 164 10.30 -0.21 5.97
C LEU A 164 11.04 0.79 6.88
N VAL A 165 10.60 0.96 8.15
CA VAL A 165 11.36 1.73 9.14
C VAL A 165 12.69 1.04 9.48
N ASP A 166 12.69 -0.27 9.66
CA ASP A 166 13.93 -1.02 9.92
C ASP A 166 14.95 -0.94 8.77
N GLN A 167 14.47 -0.76 7.54
CA GLN A 167 15.31 -0.59 6.34
C GLN A 167 15.73 0.88 6.13
N GLY A 168 15.19 1.82 6.91
CA GLY A 168 15.43 3.25 6.73
C GLY A 168 14.75 3.86 5.50
N ALA A 169 13.82 3.12 4.86
CA ALA A 169 13.03 3.62 3.72
C ALA A 169 12.01 4.68 4.15
N ILE A 170 11.46 4.54 5.36
CA ILE A 170 10.62 5.55 6.01
C ILE A 170 11.05 5.73 7.47
N THR A 171 10.54 6.79 8.11
CA THR A 171 10.72 7.08 9.53
C THR A 171 9.36 7.12 10.25
N PRO A 172 9.30 7.09 11.59
CA PRO A 172 8.07 7.30 12.33
C PRO A 172 7.37 8.64 12.01
N ALA A 173 8.14 9.65 11.56
CA ALA A 173 7.63 10.97 11.19
C ALA A 173 7.18 11.06 9.71
N THR A 174 7.42 10.03 8.90
CA THR A 174 7.04 10.04 7.48
C THR A 174 5.53 10.26 7.33
N LEU A 175 5.15 11.23 6.50
CA LEU A 175 3.77 11.60 6.23
C LEU A 175 3.27 10.91 4.96
N GLY A 176 2.02 10.49 4.97
CA GLY A 176 1.32 9.88 3.85
C GLY A 176 -0.19 10.17 3.93
N ALA A 177 -0.99 9.42 3.18
CA ALA A 177 -2.43 9.59 3.23
C ALA A 177 -3.05 9.11 4.58
N LYS A 178 -4.34 9.35 4.72
CA LYS A 178 -5.05 9.11 5.99
C LYS A 178 -5.14 7.63 6.39
N HIS A 179 -4.97 6.70 5.46
CA HIS A 179 -4.93 5.27 5.76
C HIS A 179 -3.50 4.71 5.79
N GLY A 180 -2.48 5.58 5.74
CA GLY A 180 -1.07 5.19 5.82
C GLY A 180 -0.45 4.80 4.48
N GLU A 181 -1.05 5.23 3.37
CA GLU A 181 -0.48 5.05 2.03
C GLU A 181 0.70 5.99 1.80
N LEU A 182 1.68 5.53 0.98
CA LEU A 182 2.98 6.15 0.77
C LEU A 182 3.10 6.85 -0.59
N GLY A 183 3.59 8.06 -0.58
CA GLY A 183 4.20 8.77 -1.70
C GLY A 183 3.31 9.03 -2.92
N HIS A 184 3.93 9.14 -4.08
CA HIS A 184 3.32 9.59 -5.34
C HIS A 184 2.12 8.79 -5.83
N THR A 185 2.11 7.49 -5.61
CA THR A 185 1.06 6.58 -6.08
C THR A 185 0.30 5.90 -4.94
N GLN A 186 0.49 6.37 -3.71
CA GLN A 186 -0.27 5.95 -2.53
C GLN A 186 -0.23 4.44 -2.28
N PHE A 187 0.98 3.88 -2.23
CA PHE A 187 1.19 2.48 -1.89
C PHE A 187 0.85 2.17 -0.44
N LEU A 188 0.09 1.12 -0.21
CA LEU A 188 0.02 0.53 1.13
C LEU A 188 1.38 -0.07 1.52
N PRO A 189 1.85 0.11 2.77
CA PRO A 189 3.22 -0.23 3.16
C PRO A 189 3.62 -1.70 2.95
N GLY A 190 2.69 -2.64 3.07
CA GLY A 190 2.97 -4.05 2.77
C GLY A 190 3.28 -4.26 1.29
N ASN A 191 2.51 -3.63 0.41
CA ASN A 191 2.77 -3.66 -1.04
C ASN A 191 4.06 -2.90 -1.38
N ALA A 192 4.34 -1.79 -0.69
CA ALA A 192 5.59 -1.05 -0.86
C ALA A 192 6.82 -1.91 -0.53
N LEU A 193 6.75 -2.69 0.54
CA LEU A 193 7.81 -3.62 0.93
C LEU A 193 8.00 -4.75 -0.10
N GLU A 194 6.91 -5.27 -0.66
CA GLU A 194 6.91 -6.43 -1.56
C GLU A 194 7.26 -6.05 -3.01
N PHE A 195 6.72 -4.91 -3.51
CA PHE A 195 6.79 -4.54 -4.93
C PHE A 195 7.63 -3.30 -5.19
N GLY A 196 8.30 -2.75 -4.19
CA GLY A 196 9.15 -1.57 -4.34
C GLY A 196 10.30 -1.79 -5.31
N VAL A 197 10.56 -0.79 -6.14
CA VAL A 197 11.61 -0.79 -7.16
C VAL A 197 12.47 0.46 -6.99
N ASP A 198 13.76 0.26 -6.84
CA ASP A 198 14.78 1.30 -6.99
C ASP A 198 15.01 1.51 -8.51
N TRP A 199 14.39 2.55 -9.05
CA TRP A 199 14.43 2.80 -10.50
C TRP A 199 15.69 3.56 -10.92
N ASP A 200 16.17 4.47 -10.09
CA ASP A 200 17.35 5.28 -10.37
C ASP A 200 18.68 4.60 -9.98
N GLY A 201 18.60 3.42 -9.32
CA GLY A 201 19.76 2.61 -8.94
C GLY A 201 20.58 3.18 -7.81
N ASN A 202 19.99 4.05 -6.97
CA ASN A 202 20.69 4.69 -5.84
C ASN A 202 20.83 3.78 -4.60
N GLY A 203 20.32 2.54 -4.65
CA GLY A 203 20.35 1.55 -3.57
C GLY A 203 19.19 1.68 -2.58
N ARG A 204 18.19 2.52 -2.86
CA ARG A 204 17.03 2.74 -2.00
C ARG A 204 15.75 2.80 -2.81
N VAL A 205 14.66 2.29 -2.26
CA VAL A 205 13.32 2.48 -2.80
C VAL A 205 12.67 3.66 -2.08
N ASP A 206 12.39 4.73 -2.81
CA ASP A 206 11.76 5.93 -2.27
C ASP A 206 10.44 6.23 -2.98
N PHE A 207 9.31 5.96 -2.33
CA PHE A 207 7.98 6.25 -2.89
C PHE A 207 7.68 7.75 -3.02
N TYR A 208 8.53 8.62 -2.45
CA TYR A 208 8.49 10.08 -2.64
C TYR A 208 9.37 10.54 -3.80
N ASN A 209 10.15 9.64 -4.42
CA ASN A 209 10.74 9.79 -5.74
C ASN A 209 9.73 9.29 -6.79
N MET A 210 9.40 10.13 -7.76
CA MET A 210 8.41 9.80 -8.80
C MET A 210 8.84 8.58 -9.64
N GLY A 211 10.14 8.44 -9.92
CA GLY A 211 10.68 7.33 -10.72
C GLY A 211 10.42 5.98 -10.04
N ASP A 212 10.82 5.87 -8.77
CA ASP A 212 10.64 4.66 -7.98
C ASP A 212 9.16 4.33 -7.78
N ALA A 213 8.33 5.35 -7.47
CA ALA A 213 6.91 5.14 -7.26
C ALA A 213 6.19 4.62 -8.52
N LEU A 214 6.48 5.21 -9.70
CA LEU A 214 5.88 4.77 -10.96
C LEU A 214 6.41 3.41 -11.42
N ALA A 215 7.71 3.13 -11.23
CA ALA A 215 8.29 1.84 -11.51
C ALA A 215 7.71 0.75 -10.59
N SER A 216 7.55 1.04 -9.31
CA SER A 216 6.90 0.14 -8.34
C SER A 216 5.44 -0.12 -8.71
N THR A 217 4.72 0.91 -9.18
CA THR A 217 3.32 0.77 -9.66
C THR A 217 3.24 -0.14 -10.89
N ALA A 218 4.13 0.06 -11.85
CA ALA A 218 4.20 -0.79 -13.05
C ALA A 218 4.57 -2.22 -12.70
N HIS A 219 5.55 -2.41 -11.81
CA HIS A 219 5.93 -3.72 -11.28
C HIS A 219 4.77 -4.42 -10.57
N TYR A 220 4.09 -3.72 -9.67
CA TYR A 220 2.91 -4.24 -8.97
C TYR A 220 1.83 -4.75 -9.96
N LEU A 221 1.42 -3.91 -10.92
CA LEU A 221 0.42 -4.30 -11.91
C LEU A 221 0.89 -5.52 -12.72
N ARG A 222 2.18 -5.57 -13.09
CA ARG A 222 2.77 -6.71 -13.79
C ARG A 222 2.68 -7.99 -12.97
N GLN A 223 3.02 -7.95 -11.68
CA GLN A 223 2.94 -9.08 -10.75
C GLN A 223 1.49 -9.52 -10.50
N LYS A 224 0.54 -8.59 -10.54
CA LYS A 224 -0.90 -8.86 -10.42
C LYS A 224 -1.55 -9.36 -11.72
N GLY A 225 -0.75 -9.65 -12.74
CA GLY A 225 -1.21 -10.33 -13.97
C GLY A 225 -1.41 -9.44 -15.18
N TRP A 226 -0.87 -8.22 -15.18
CA TRP A 226 -0.86 -7.37 -16.37
C TRP A 226 -0.10 -8.06 -17.52
N LYS A 227 -0.74 -8.12 -18.69
CA LYS A 227 -0.20 -8.76 -19.89
C LYS A 227 0.26 -7.69 -20.88
N PRO A 228 1.58 -7.62 -21.23
CA PRO A 228 2.09 -6.68 -22.21
C PRO A 228 1.34 -6.78 -23.55
N GLY A 229 1.11 -5.62 -24.19
CA GLY A 229 0.46 -5.54 -25.49
C GLY A 229 -1.04 -5.92 -25.51
N ARG A 230 -1.65 -6.19 -24.36
CA ARG A 230 -3.10 -6.44 -24.28
C ARG A 230 -3.83 -5.18 -23.82
N GLY A 231 -5.06 -5.01 -24.34
CA GLY A 231 -5.91 -3.87 -23.98
C GLY A 231 -6.34 -3.85 -22.51
N TYR A 232 -6.71 -2.66 -22.03
CA TYR A 232 -7.12 -2.40 -20.64
C TYR A 232 -8.47 -1.66 -20.52
N GLN A 233 -9.22 -1.58 -21.62
CA GLN A 233 -10.59 -1.07 -21.55
C GLN A 233 -11.54 -2.13 -21.00
N GLU A 234 -12.74 -1.73 -20.60
CA GLU A 234 -13.76 -2.66 -20.10
C GLU A 234 -13.98 -3.81 -21.10
N GLY A 235 -13.96 -5.04 -20.62
CA GLY A 235 -14.00 -6.26 -21.42
C GLY A 235 -12.64 -6.74 -21.96
N GLU A 236 -11.57 -5.94 -21.89
CA GLU A 236 -10.24 -6.33 -22.34
C GLU A 236 -9.42 -7.01 -21.22
N PRO A 237 -8.38 -7.82 -21.59
CA PRO A 237 -7.67 -8.70 -20.63
C PRO A 237 -7.07 -8.02 -19.41
N ASN A 238 -6.54 -6.78 -19.55
CA ASN A 238 -5.91 -6.07 -18.45
C ASN A 238 -6.87 -5.24 -17.59
N TYR A 239 -8.13 -5.05 -18.03
CA TYR A 239 -9.11 -4.31 -17.23
C TYR A 239 -9.29 -4.89 -15.84
N ARG A 240 -9.35 -6.22 -15.73
CA ARG A 240 -9.48 -6.93 -14.45
C ARG A 240 -8.32 -6.68 -13.48
N VAL A 241 -7.13 -6.34 -14.01
CA VAL A 241 -5.95 -6.07 -13.18
C VAL A 241 -6.06 -4.72 -12.45
N LEU A 242 -6.84 -3.77 -12.99
CA LEU A 242 -7.10 -2.49 -12.33
C LEU A 242 -7.81 -2.66 -10.98
N LYS A 243 -8.55 -3.76 -10.79
CA LYS A 243 -9.16 -4.13 -9.50
C LYS A 243 -8.12 -4.38 -8.40
N GLU A 244 -6.95 -4.90 -8.76
CA GLU A 244 -5.86 -5.13 -7.80
C GLU A 244 -5.30 -3.81 -7.24
N TRP A 245 -5.39 -2.74 -8.04
CA TRP A 245 -5.03 -1.40 -7.60
C TRP A 245 -6.14 -0.77 -6.75
N ASN A 246 -7.38 -0.80 -7.24
CA ASN A 246 -8.53 -0.30 -6.50
C ASN A 246 -9.80 -1.10 -6.84
N ALA A 247 -10.47 -1.63 -5.81
CA ALA A 247 -11.63 -2.51 -5.95
C ALA A 247 -12.90 -1.78 -6.44
N ALA A 248 -12.95 -0.44 -6.39
CA ALA A 248 -14.15 0.31 -6.80
C ALA A 248 -14.29 0.37 -8.33
N THR A 249 -15.42 -0.10 -8.86
CA THR A 249 -15.69 -0.15 -10.30
C THR A 249 -15.54 1.21 -10.98
N VAL A 250 -16.09 2.27 -10.38
CA VAL A 250 -15.98 3.64 -10.93
C VAL A 250 -14.53 4.13 -11.01
N TYR A 251 -13.67 3.67 -10.11
CA TYR A 251 -12.24 3.98 -10.13
C TYR A 251 -11.54 3.26 -11.31
N GLN A 252 -11.80 1.97 -11.50
CA GLN A 252 -11.26 1.17 -12.60
C GLN A 252 -11.66 1.73 -13.96
N GLN A 253 -12.95 2.03 -14.14
CA GLN A 253 -13.47 2.66 -15.36
C GLN A 253 -12.80 4.01 -15.62
N SER A 254 -12.65 4.84 -14.58
CA SER A 254 -11.99 6.15 -14.71
C SER A 254 -10.53 6.01 -15.13
N LEU A 255 -9.78 5.06 -14.55
CA LEU A 255 -8.39 4.79 -14.95
C LEU A 255 -8.29 4.35 -16.41
N ALA A 256 -9.16 3.42 -16.83
CA ALA A 256 -9.16 2.91 -18.20
C ALA A 256 -9.44 4.05 -19.22
N ILE A 257 -10.44 4.87 -18.95
CA ILE A 257 -10.80 6.01 -19.81
C ILE A 257 -9.69 7.05 -19.87
N MET A 258 -9.18 7.50 -18.70
CA MET A 258 -8.12 8.50 -18.65
C MET A 258 -6.82 7.98 -19.25
N GLY A 259 -6.46 6.71 -18.98
CA GLY A 259 -5.29 6.08 -19.56
C GLY A 259 -5.31 6.12 -21.08
N ARG A 260 -6.43 5.67 -21.70
CA ARG A 260 -6.62 5.75 -23.16
C ARG A 260 -6.49 7.18 -23.67
N GLN A 261 -7.12 8.13 -23.02
CA GLN A 261 -7.05 9.54 -23.44
C GLN A 261 -5.63 10.14 -23.33
N ILE A 262 -4.81 9.66 -22.40
CA ILE A 262 -3.43 10.10 -22.25
C ILE A 262 -2.51 9.43 -23.30
N ASP A 263 -2.80 8.18 -23.63
CA ASP A 263 -1.98 7.43 -24.61
C ASP A 263 -2.21 7.91 -26.05
N GLY A 264 -3.40 8.36 -26.41
CA GLY A 264 -3.79 8.92 -27.71
C GLY A 264 -4.85 8.10 -28.37
#